data_d1fd6d5f2932fc29a978796a01f3f334
#
_entry.id   d1fd6d5f2932fc29a978796a01f3f334
#
_cell.length_a   1.000
_cell.length_b   1.000
_cell.length_c   1.000
_cell.angle_alpha   90.00
_cell.angle_beta   90.00
_cell.angle_gamma   90.00
#
_symmetry.space_group_name_H-M   'P 1'
#
loop_
_entity.id
_entity.type
_entity.pdbx_description
1 polymer ?
#
loop_
_entity_poly.entity_id
_entity_poly.type
_entity_poly.pdbx_seq_one_letter_code
_entity_poly.pdbx_strand_id
1 'polypeptide(L)'
;VVYSNQLSRLNYLLEEKDMKEEIFEKIVPAYYVYYKEGLLKDYSEASMFILESGQECMELNPNIKCIEPDYCYVNYLDGEYKDKNIKIRYSQAVIKEDKPFKENNNIKFMDIPETKCICIYHKGSYDSLGSSYGKIMKYIEDNKLEIIDYPRECYIDGIWNKDNVEEWLTEIQIPIK
;
A
#
# COMPACT_ATOMS: atom_id res chain seq x y z
N VAL A 1 1.41 11.71 -1.10
CA VAL A 1 1.79 10.36 -1.55
C VAL A 1 2.65 10.39 -2.81
N VAL A 2 3.14 11.57 -3.15
CA VAL A 2 3.93 11.80 -4.38
C VAL A 2 5.23 10.99 -4.40
N TYR A 3 5.71 10.59 -3.22
CA TYR A 3 7.02 9.94 -3.06
C TYR A 3 6.93 8.52 -2.54
N SER A 4 5.74 7.94 -2.56
CA SER A 4 5.57 6.63 -1.98
C SER A 4 6.53 5.62 -2.59
N ASN A 5 7.28 4.98 -1.74
CA ASN A 5 8.00 3.77 -2.05
C ASN A 5 9.13 3.90 -3.09
N GLN A 6 10.00 4.90 -2.93
CA GLN A 6 11.20 5.05 -3.77
C GLN A 6 12.05 3.78 -3.80
N LEU A 7 12.13 3.06 -2.68
CA LEU A 7 12.86 1.80 -2.61
C LEU A 7 12.20 0.72 -3.50
N SER A 8 10.89 0.63 -3.48
CA SER A 8 10.17 -0.31 -4.34
C SER A 8 10.34 0.02 -5.82
N ARG A 9 10.33 1.31 -6.16
CA ARG A 9 10.63 1.74 -7.53
C ARG A 9 12.03 1.34 -7.95
N LEU A 10 13.03 1.59 -7.10
CA LEU A 10 14.41 1.22 -7.38
C LEU A 10 14.55 -0.29 -7.56
N ASN A 11 13.93 -1.07 -6.68
CA ASN A 11 13.94 -2.52 -6.78
C ASN A 11 13.30 -2.99 -8.09
N TYR A 12 12.17 -2.40 -8.48
CA TYR A 12 11.51 -2.70 -9.75
C TYR A 12 12.45 -2.44 -10.94
N LEU A 13 13.13 -1.28 -10.95
CA LEU A 13 14.04 -0.92 -12.04
C LEU A 13 15.27 -1.84 -12.11
N LEU A 14 15.75 -2.32 -10.97
CA LEU A 14 16.86 -3.27 -10.91
C LEU A 14 16.44 -4.66 -11.40
N GLU A 15 15.23 -5.09 -11.06
CA GLU A 15 14.66 -6.38 -11.43
C GLU A 15 14.18 -6.42 -12.89
N GLU A 16 13.77 -5.30 -13.47
CA GLU A 16 13.34 -5.21 -14.86
C GLU A 16 14.41 -5.71 -15.85
N LYS A 17 15.68 -5.66 -15.45
CA LYS A 17 16.80 -6.16 -16.27
C LYS A 17 16.92 -7.69 -16.26
N ASP A 18 16.40 -8.33 -15.21
CA ASP A 18 16.54 -9.78 -14.99
C ASP A 18 15.21 -10.53 -15.04
N MET A 19 14.16 -9.90 -15.57
CA MET A 19 12.77 -10.36 -15.51
C MET A 19 12.53 -11.74 -16.07
N LYS A 20 12.73 -12.74 -15.25
CA LYS A 20 12.16 -14.08 -15.44
C LYS A 20 11.11 -14.42 -14.41
N GLU A 21 11.04 -13.69 -13.30
CA GLU A 21 10.08 -13.96 -12.22
C GLU A 21 9.32 -12.70 -11.87
N GLU A 22 8.01 -12.72 -12.12
CA GLU A 22 7.12 -11.62 -11.77
C GLU A 22 6.84 -11.57 -10.26
N ILE A 23 6.93 -12.70 -9.57
CA ILE A 23 6.58 -12.85 -8.14
C ILE A 23 7.87 -13.01 -7.33
N PHE A 24 7.96 -12.26 -6.24
CA PHE A 24 9.14 -12.30 -5.36
C PHE A 24 8.73 -12.22 -3.89
N GLU A 25 9.64 -12.66 -3.03
CA GLU A 25 9.50 -12.56 -1.58
C GLU A 25 10.28 -11.36 -1.06
N LYS A 26 9.73 -10.68 -0.07
CA LYS A 26 10.32 -9.47 0.51
C LYS A 26 10.04 -9.42 2.00
N ILE A 27 11.01 -9.01 2.78
CA ILE A 27 10.82 -8.65 4.18
C ILE A 27 10.57 -7.15 4.26
N VAL A 28 9.36 -6.78 4.62
CA VAL A 28 9.00 -5.38 4.86
C VAL A 28 9.38 -5.03 6.29
N PRO A 29 10.21 -4.00 6.52
CA PRO A 29 10.62 -3.62 7.88
C PRO A 29 9.44 -3.27 8.79
N ALA A 30 9.68 -3.31 10.09
CA ALA A 30 8.72 -2.78 11.06
C ALA A 30 8.59 -1.27 10.89
N TYR A 31 7.35 -0.78 10.97
CA TYR A 31 7.05 0.64 10.81
C TYR A 31 6.08 1.14 11.86
N TYR A 32 6.13 2.41 12.17
CA TYR A 32 5.10 3.12 12.91
C TYR A 32 4.27 3.93 11.91
N VAL A 33 2.95 3.77 11.94
CA VAL A 33 2.08 4.39 10.94
C VAL A 33 0.96 5.18 11.58
N TYR A 34 0.50 6.25 10.92
CA TYR A 34 -0.88 6.67 11.11
C TYR A 34 -1.75 5.92 10.10
N TYR A 35 -3.00 5.70 10.46
CA TYR A 35 -3.95 5.09 9.56
C TYR A 35 -5.34 5.69 9.72
N LYS A 36 -6.12 5.60 8.67
CA LYS A 36 -7.51 5.99 8.64
C LYS A 36 -8.32 4.92 7.92
N GLU A 37 -9.44 4.55 8.50
CA GLU A 37 -10.41 3.66 7.88
C GLU A 37 -11.64 4.46 7.44
N GLY A 38 -12.27 4.01 6.37
CA GLY A 38 -13.47 4.66 5.86
C GLY A 38 -14.25 3.78 4.91
N LEU A 39 -15.34 4.34 4.41
CA LEU A 39 -16.20 3.70 3.45
C LEU A 39 -16.22 4.55 2.17
N LEU A 40 -15.78 3.96 1.08
CA LEU A 40 -15.83 4.59 -0.23
C LEU A 40 -17.11 4.20 -0.94
N LYS A 41 -17.69 5.12 -1.68
CA LYS A 41 -18.81 4.84 -2.58
C LYS A 41 -18.38 3.86 -3.68
N ASP A 42 -17.22 4.13 -4.28
CA ASP A 42 -16.53 3.27 -5.24
C ASP A 42 -15.03 3.57 -5.24
N TYR A 43 -14.25 2.82 -6.03
CA TYR A 43 -12.78 2.96 -6.06
C TYR A 43 -12.30 4.32 -6.55
N SER A 44 -13.12 5.09 -7.28
CA SER A 44 -12.73 6.42 -7.76
C SER A 44 -12.49 7.41 -6.63
N GLU A 45 -13.03 7.16 -5.44
CA GLU A 45 -12.85 8.01 -4.27
C GLU A 45 -11.56 7.74 -3.49
N ALA A 46 -10.82 6.68 -3.84
CA ALA A 46 -9.63 6.26 -3.08
C ALA A 46 -8.53 7.33 -3.04
N SER A 47 -8.25 7.99 -4.16
CA SER A 47 -7.23 9.04 -4.22
C SER A 47 -7.54 10.20 -3.30
N MET A 48 -8.79 10.65 -3.28
CA MET A 48 -9.23 11.74 -2.41
C MET A 48 -9.18 11.31 -0.93
N PHE A 49 -9.58 10.08 -0.64
CA PHE A 49 -9.50 9.54 0.71
C PHE A 49 -8.06 9.56 1.25
N ILE A 50 -7.10 9.17 0.43
CA ILE A 50 -5.67 9.18 0.78
C ILE A 50 -5.21 10.61 1.06
N LEU A 51 -5.54 11.56 0.18
CA LEU A 51 -5.17 12.95 0.33
C LEU A 51 -5.75 13.57 1.60
N GLU A 52 -7.04 13.38 1.83
CA GLU A 52 -7.74 13.88 3.02
C GLU A 52 -7.19 13.28 4.31
N SER A 53 -6.82 12.00 4.29
CA SER A 53 -6.20 11.34 5.44
C SER A 53 -4.89 12.03 5.84
N GLY A 54 -4.06 12.34 4.85
CA GLY A 54 -2.81 13.06 5.08
C GLY A 54 -3.02 14.48 5.63
N GLN A 55 -3.96 15.21 5.07
CA GLN A 55 -4.31 16.56 5.52
C GLN A 55 -4.82 16.55 6.96
N GLU A 56 -5.72 15.65 7.29
CA GLU A 56 -6.29 15.52 8.63
C GLU A 56 -5.21 15.15 9.67
N CYS A 57 -4.31 14.25 9.31
CA CYS A 57 -3.20 13.89 10.19
C CYS A 57 -2.28 15.06 10.45
N MET A 58 -1.94 15.86 9.44
CA MET A 58 -1.09 17.05 9.56
C MET A 58 -1.75 18.17 10.36
N GLU A 59 -3.06 18.32 10.26
CA GLU A 59 -3.81 19.30 11.07
C GLU A 59 -3.73 18.96 12.57
N LEU A 60 -3.81 17.67 12.90
CA LEU A 60 -3.65 17.19 14.27
C LEU A 60 -2.21 17.26 14.76
N ASN A 61 -1.26 16.99 13.89
CA ASN A 61 0.15 16.82 14.21
C ASN A 61 1.01 17.60 13.19
N PRO A 62 1.11 18.95 13.30
CA PRO A 62 1.77 19.77 12.28
C PRO A 62 3.24 19.44 12.02
N ASN A 63 3.93 18.87 13.01
CA ASN A 63 5.35 18.54 12.91
C ASN A 63 5.64 17.09 12.52
N ILE A 64 4.60 16.32 12.19
CA ILE A 64 4.77 14.91 11.82
C ILE A 64 5.59 14.78 10.53
N LYS A 65 6.48 13.80 10.51
CA LYS A 65 7.36 13.54 9.36
C LYS A 65 7.21 12.11 8.90
N CYS A 66 7.08 11.94 7.58
CA CYS A 66 7.14 10.63 6.97
C CYS A 66 8.57 10.09 7.00
N ILE A 67 8.71 8.76 7.04
CA ILE A 67 10.04 8.12 6.95
C ILE A 67 10.62 8.30 5.55
N GLU A 68 11.95 8.16 5.44
CA GLU A 68 12.69 8.10 4.16
C GLU A 68 13.47 6.79 4.08
N PRO A 69 13.31 6.00 3.02
CA PRO A 69 12.34 6.12 1.92
C PRO A 69 10.90 5.90 2.38
N ASP A 70 9.97 6.58 1.73
CA ASP A 70 8.56 6.58 2.10
C ASP A 70 7.92 5.19 1.96
N TYR A 71 7.01 4.88 2.87
CA TYR A 71 6.20 3.66 2.82
C TYR A 71 4.76 3.95 3.18
N CYS A 72 3.86 3.69 2.27
CA CYS A 72 2.43 3.79 2.51
C CYS A 72 1.69 2.74 1.69
N TYR A 73 0.52 2.38 2.15
CA TYR A 73 -0.26 1.36 1.47
C TYR A 73 -1.75 1.47 1.80
N VAL A 74 -2.55 0.86 0.96
CA VAL A 74 -3.99 0.72 1.14
C VAL A 74 -4.32 -0.76 1.36
N ASN A 75 -5.20 -1.02 2.32
CA ASN A 75 -5.90 -2.30 2.44
C ASN A 75 -7.36 -2.09 2.09
N TYR A 76 -7.94 -3.02 1.34
CA TYR A 76 -9.38 -3.11 1.16
C TYR A 76 -9.90 -4.22 2.08
N LEU A 77 -10.78 -3.83 3.01
CA LEU A 77 -11.09 -4.65 4.19
C LEU A 77 -12.28 -5.60 4.02
N ASP A 78 -12.92 -5.59 2.86
CA ASP A 78 -14.11 -6.42 2.61
C ASP A 78 -13.79 -7.92 2.43
N GLY A 79 -12.54 -8.24 2.11
CA GLY A 79 -12.13 -9.63 1.86
C GLY A 79 -12.57 -10.19 0.51
N GLU A 80 -13.33 -9.42 -0.26
CA GLU A 80 -13.81 -9.77 -1.60
C GLU A 80 -13.94 -8.50 -2.44
N TYR A 81 -13.98 -8.66 -3.76
CA TYR A 81 -14.23 -7.55 -4.66
C TYR A 81 -15.68 -7.07 -4.53
N LYS A 82 -15.86 -5.75 -4.43
CA LYS A 82 -17.17 -5.09 -4.40
C LYS A 82 -17.15 -3.90 -5.35
N ASP A 83 -18.26 -3.63 -5.99
CA ASP A 83 -18.42 -2.46 -6.87
C ASP A 83 -18.66 -1.17 -6.09
N LYS A 84 -19.30 -1.27 -4.94
CA LYS A 84 -19.74 -0.13 -4.13
C LYS A 84 -19.61 -0.42 -2.64
N ASN A 85 -19.60 0.65 -1.84
CA ASN A 85 -19.53 0.57 -0.38
C ASN A 85 -18.29 -0.19 0.08
N ILE A 86 -17.13 0.26 -0.40
CA ILE A 86 -15.84 -0.39 -0.21
C ILE A 86 -15.21 0.09 1.06
N LYS A 87 -14.86 -0.83 1.96
CA LYS A 87 -14.11 -0.51 3.17
C LYS A 87 -12.63 -0.38 2.86
N ILE A 88 -12.05 0.75 3.22
CA ILE A 88 -10.65 1.06 2.96
C ILE A 88 -9.92 1.40 4.27
N ARG A 89 -8.65 1.03 4.35
CA ARG A 89 -7.69 1.54 5.33
C ARG A 89 -6.47 2.07 4.59
N TYR A 90 -6.13 3.32 4.84
CA TYR A 90 -4.88 3.91 4.37
C TYR A 90 -3.90 4.00 5.53
N SER A 91 -2.66 3.56 5.33
CA SER A 91 -1.59 3.59 6.33
C SER A 91 -0.36 4.26 5.75
N GLN A 92 0.23 5.17 6.52
CA GLN A 92 1.42 5.93 6.16
C GLN A 92 2.47 5.82 7.25
N ALA A 93 3.65 5.35 6.90
CA ALA A 93 4.77 5.24 7.83
C ALA A 93 5.35 6.61 8.17
N VAL A 94 5.57 6.84 9.46
CA VAL A 94 6.04 8.11 10.01
C VAL A 94 7.18 7.86 10.99
N ILE A 95 7.95 8.93 11.26
CA ILE A 95 9.00 8.90 12.27
C ILE A 95 8.34 8.98 13.64
N LYS A 96 8.56 7.97 14.49
CA LYS A 96 8.04 7.94 15.85
C LYS A 96 8.79 8.96 16.72
N GLU A 97 8.05 9.73 17.48
CA GLU A 97 8.58 10.71 18.40
C GLU A 97 8.44 10.27 19.86
N ASP A 98 9.18 10.92 20.77
CA ASP A 98 9.12 10.62 22.21
C ASP A 98 7.75 10.93 22.81
N LYS A 99 7.09 11.98 22.31
CA LYS A 99 5.72 12.31 22.73
C LYS A 99 4.72 11.63 21.81
N PRO A 100 3.64 11.06 22.37
CA PRO A 100 2.57 10.48 21.57
C PRO A 100 1.98 11.51 20.62
N PHE A 101 1.67 11.08 19.39
CA PHE A 101 0.90 11.88 18.45
C PHE A 101 -0.56 11.98 18.89
N LYS A 102 -1.21 13.05 18.45
CA LYS A 102 -2.63 13.27 18.71
C LYS A 102 -3.46 12.38 17.77
N GLU A 103 -4.46 11.75 18.35
CA GLU A 103 -5.45 10.94 17.63
C GLU A 103 -6.82 11.60 17.71
N ASN A 104 -7.69 11.22 16.79
CA ASN A 104 -9.12 11.55 16.84
C ASN A 104 -9.94 10.31 16.43
N ASN A 105 -11.23 10.47 16.10
CA ASN A 105 -12.06 9.35 15.70
C ASN A 105 -11.65 8.75 14.35
N ASN A 106 -10.95 9.51 13.52
CA ASN A 106 -10.54 9.10 12.17
C ASN A 106 -9.07 8.70 12.10
N ILE A 107 -8.17 9.50 12.68
CA ILE A 107 -6.73 9.28 12.62
C ILE A 107 -6.26 8.54 13.86
N LYS A 108 -5.69 7.36 13.63
CA LYS A 108 -5.12 6.50 14.65
C LYS A 108 -3.68 6.17 14.30
N PHE A 109 -2.94 5.66 15.28
CA PHE A 109 -1.54 5.24 15.11
C PHE A 109 -1.39 3.80 15.59
N MET A 110 -0.47 3.08 14.94
CA MET A 110 -0.13 1.71 15.37
C MET A 110 1.28 1.33 14.92
N ASP A 111 1.86 0.37 15.62
CA ASP A 111 3.09 -0.30 15.19
C ASP A 111 2.73 -1.42 14.24
N ILE A 112 3.42 -1.48 13.12
CA ILE A 112 3.35 -2.59 12.16
C ILE A 112 4.61 -3.42 12.34
N PRO A 113 4.50 -4.72 12.64
CA PRO A 113 5.68 -5.57 12.81
C PRO A 113 6.39 -5.80 11.48
N GLU A 114 7.66 -6.18 11.54
CA GLU A 114 8.37 -6.73 10.39
C GLU A 114 7.52 -7.82 9.76
N THR A 115 7.33 -7.75 8.44
CA THR A 115 6.36 -8.58 7.75
C THR A 115 6.99 -9.23 6.52
N LYS A 116 6.90 -10.53 6.44
CA LYS A 116 7.27 -11.28 5.24
C LYS A 116 6.12 -11.22 4.26
N CYS A 117 6.39 -10.79 3.03
CA CYS A 117 5.38 -10.64 2.00
C CYS A 117 5.77 -11.36 0.72
N ILE A 118 4.78 -11.92 0.05
CA ILE A 118 4.89 -12.29 -1.36
C ILE A 118 4.39 -11.10 -2.16
N CYS A 119 5.14 -10.70 -3.17
CA CYS A 119 4.93 -9.46 -3.89
C CYS A 119 4.87 -9.68 -5.39
N ILE A 120 4.14 -8.80 -6.07
CA ILE A 120 4.11 -8.69 -7.53
C ILE A 120 3.99 -7.22 -7.90
N TYR A 121 4.68 -6.80 -8.96
CA TYR A 121 4.46 -5.50 -9.56
C TYR A 121 3.36 -5.58 -10.62
N HIS A 122 2.43 -4.65 -10.56
CA HIS A 122 1.40 -4.48 -11.58
C HIS A 122 1.64 -3.18 -12.31
N LYS A 123 1.88 -3.25 -13.62
CA LYS A 123 2.06 -2.08 -14.47
C LYS A 123 0.79 -1.82 -15.26
N GLY A 124 0.33 -0.57 -15.23
CA GLY A 124 -0.84 -0.15 -15.97
C GLY A 124 -2.06 0.13 -15.12
N SER A 125 -3.22 0.10 -15.77
CA SER A 125 -4.52 0.44 -15.20
C SER A 125 -4.91 -0.47 -14.01
N TYR A 126 -5.63 0.09 -13.08
CA TYR A 126 -6.23 -0.67 -11.97
C TYR A 126 -7.30 -1.65 -12.43
N ASP A 127 -7.86 -1.46 -13.63
CA ASP A 127 -8.84 -2.39 -14.21
C ASP A 127 -8.28 -3.79 -14.42
N SER A 128 -6.97 -3.92 -14.58
CA SER A 128 -6.29 -5.20 -14.77
C SER A 128 -5.61 -5.75 -13.49
N LEU A 129 -5.79 -5.10 -12.34
CA LEU A 129 -5.25 -5.59 -11.06
C LEU A 129 -5.67 -7.03 -10.75
N GLY A 130 -6.88 -7.42 -11.11
CA GLY A 130 -7.39 -8.76 -10.90
C GLY A 130 -6.51 -9.85 -11.53
N SER A 131 -5.87 -9.56 -12.67
CA SER A 131 -4.92 -10.48 -13.32
C SER A 131 -3.68 -10.70 -12.45
N SER A 132 -3.12 -9.64 -11.87
CA SER A 132 -1.96 -9.72 -10.98
C SER A 132 -2.31 -10.43 -9.68
N TYR A 133 -3.48 -10.15 -9.11
CA TYR A 133 -3.97 -10.88 -7.94
C TYR A 133 -4.13 -12.38 -8.23
N GLY A 134 -4.68 -12.73 -9.38
CA GLY A 134 -4.81 -14.13 -9.79
C GLY A 134 -3.47 -14.87 -9.82
N LYS A 135 -2.45 -14.24 -10.37
CA LYS A 135 -1.09 -14.79 -10.43
C LYS A 135 -0.50 -15.02 -9.04
N ILE A 136 -0.55 -14.00 -8.18
CA ILE A 136 0.05 -14.07 -6.85
C ILE A 136 -0.69 -15.04 -5.94
N MET A 137 -2.02 -15.08 -6.01
CA MET A 137 -2.82 -16.01 -5.23
C MET A 137 -2.56 -17.47 -5.65
N LYS A 138 -2.41 -17.71 -6.95
CA LYS A 138 -2.03 -19.05 -7.45
C LYS A 138 -0.66 -19.47 -6.94
N TYR A 139 0.31 -18.54 -6.94
CA TYR A 139 1.65 -18.82 -6.40
C TYR A 139 1.58 -19.20 -4.92
N ILE A 140 0.80 -18.46 -4.12
CA ILE A 140 0.63 -18.72 -2.69
C ILE A 140 0.01 -20.09 -2.46
N GLU A 141 -1.02 -20.44 -3.23
CA GLU A 141 -1.68 -21.74 -3.16
C GLU A 141 -0.73 -22.88 -3.56
N ASP A 142 -0.06 -22.75 -4.70
CA ASP A 142 0.87 -23.78 -5.23
C ASP A 142 2.03 -24.03 -4.26
N ASN A 143 2.49 -23.02 -3.53
CA ASN A 143 3.57 -23.13 -2.56
C ASN A 143 3.08 -23.39 -1.13
N LYS A 144 1.78 -23.57 -0.93
CA LYS A 144 1.16 -23.85 0.37
C LYS A 144 1.53 -22.82 1.45
N LEU A 145 1.55 -21.56 1.06
CA LEU A 145 1.85 -20.46 1.97
C LEU A 145 0.60 -20.02 2.71
N GLU A 146 0.77 -19.53 3.93
CA GLU A 146 -0.33 -19.07 4.79
C GLU A 146 -0.38 -17.54 4.78
N ILE A 147 -1.50 -16.99 4.32
CA ILE A 147 -1.78 -15.55 4.37
C ILE A 147 -2.19 -15.20 5.79
N ILE A 148 -1.56 -14.16 6.36
CA ILE A 148 -1.80 -13.76 7.76
C ILE A 148 -2.48 -12.41 7.93
N ASP A 149 -2.62 -11.62 6.86
CA ASP A 149 -3.23 -10.29 6.92
C ASP A 149 -3.73 -9.87 5.55
N TYR A 150 -4.44 -8.75 5.47
CA TYR A 150 -4.94 -8.18 4.23
C TYR A 150 -3.80 -7.86 3.26
N PRO A 151 -4.02 -8.03 1.94
CA PRO A 151 -3.08 -7.53 0.95
C PRO A 151 -2.87 -6.03 1.09
N ARG A 152 -1.64 -5.59 0.83
CA ARG A 152 -1.25 -4.19 0.80
C ARG A 152 -1.05 -3.76 -0.65
N GLU A 153 -1.70 -2.68 -1.05
CA GLU A 153 -1.46 -2.07 -2.36
C GLU A 153 -0.66 -0.79 -2.17
N CYS A 154 0.57 -0.82 -2.68
CA CYS A 154 1.47 0.33 -2.66
C CYS A 154 1.45 0.98 -4.04
N TYR A 155 0.85 2.17 -4.14
CA TYR A 155 0.75 2.91 -5.40
C TYR A 155 2.04 3.72 -5.60
N ILE A 156 2.94 3.20 -6.43
CA ILE A 156 4.26 3.77 -6.68
C ILE A 156 4.18 4.90 -7.71
N ASP A 157 3.56 4.62 -8.84
CA ASP A 157 3.27 5.58 -9.89
C ASP A 157 1.78 5.58 -10.22
N GLY A 158 1.25 6.75 -10.51
CA GLY A 158 -0.16 6.91 -10.83
C GLY A 158 -0.44 8.25 -11.49
N ILE A 159 -1.70 8.65 -11.45
CA ILE A 159 -2.17 9.88 -12.08
C ILE A 159 -1.45 11.15 -11.56
N TRP A 160 -0.90 11.09 -10.36
CA TRP A 160 -0.21 12.23 -9.73
C TRP A 160 1.18 12.52 -10.31
N ASN A 161 1.80 11.55 -11.02
CA ASN A 161 3.16 11.70 -11.52
C ASN A 161 3.39 11.09 -12.90
N LYS A 162 2.39 10.48 -13.52
CA LYS A 162 2.49 9.89 -14.87
C LYS A 162 1.33 10.32 -15.75
N ASP A 163 1.62 10.68 -16.98
CA ASP A 163 0.62 11.11 -17.95
C ASP A 163 -0.11 9.91 -18.59
N ASN A 164 0.61 8.80 -18.79
CA ASN A 164 0.05 7.60 -19.39
C ASN A 164 -0.32 6.56 -18.35
N VAL A 165 -1.53 6.04 -18.43
CA VAL A 165 -2.01 4.97 -17.55
C VAL A 165 -1.12 3.72 -17.62
N GLU A 166 -0.50 3.46 -18.76
CA GLU A 166 0.41 2.33 -18.97
C GLU A 166 1.69 2.43 -18.15
N GLU A 167 2.04 3.61 -17.67
CA GLU A 167 3.21 3.86 -16.82
C GLU A 167 2.89 3.77 -15.32
N TRP A 168 1.64 3.60 -14.96
CA TRP A 168 1.26 3.42 -13.55
C TRP A 168 1.86 2.13 -13.01
N LEU A 169 2.30 2.18 -11.76
CA LEU A 169 2.96 1.06 -11.10
C LEU A 169 2.39 0.86 -9.71
N THR A 170 1.92 -0.34 -9.44
CA THR A 170 1.40 -0.76 -8.14
C THR A 170 2.20 -1.97 -7.67
N GLU A 171 2.65 -1.97 -6.43
CA GLU A 171 3.20 -3.16 -5.80
C GLU A 171 2.12 -3.77 -4.91
N ILE A 172 1.77 -5.02 -5.17
CA ILE A 172 0.89 -5.81 -4.32
C ILE A 172 1.77 -6.62 -3.37
N GLN A 173 1.53 -6.49 -2.08
CA GLN A 173 2.26 -7.20 -1.03
C GLN A 173 1.27 -8.02 -0.22
N ILE A 174 1.44 -9.33 -0.18
CA ILE A 174 0.58 -10.23 0.60
C ILE A 174 1.36 -10.76 1.79
N PRO A 175 0.99 -10.34 3.02
CA PRO A 175 1.63 -10.84 4.23
C PRO A 175 1.43 -12.33 4.41
N ILE A 176 2.52 -13.04 4.66
CA ILE A 176 2.51 -14.49 4.91
C ILE A 176 3.22 -14.82 6.21
N LYS A 177 2.95 -16.03 6.71
CA LYS A 177 3.58 -16.57 7.92
C LYS A 177 5.06 -16.88 7.71
#